data_c7cd8520f52dc093da7b87329d791ff1
#
_entry.id   c7cd8520f52dc093da7b87329d791ff1
#
_cell.length_a   1.000
_cell.length_b   1.000
_cell.length_c   1.000
_cell.angle_alpha   90.00
_cell.angle_beta   90.00
_cell.angle_gamma   90.00
#
_symmetry.space_group_name_H-M   'P 1'
#
loop_
_entity.id
_entity.type
_entity.pdbx_description
1 polymer ?
#
loop_
_entity_poly.entity_id
_entity_poly.type
_entity_poly.pdbx_seq_one_letter_code
_entity_poly.pdbx_strand_id
1 'polypeptide(L)'
;MLIVAGNKGVFSLADDGRTGPSFFAGEQVFALAAHGQRVAVAILKKGVRLSEDGGASWRDISTGLPSQDVRSLAFDPHQPERLYAGTEPPAIACHRGAEWSLCGDLMALPESKDWSFPVRPGIPHVRSITVSPVDSHVIYAAIEVGSFLISRDRGMTWSVAEGIGHDLHRTIIHPAKPDRLLVATGMDTGAYRGGKGVYRSEDGGSTWSSANEGLGHRLYAEDAIAFHPQDPATAFLAAADGIPPHWASIIGLATGVMSGNVYFLSPSKFRRRKGADIAIYRTRDAGKNWALVPDTNQQGLFDMVWALESGYADDGSPAVYFATTGGEVRASYDGGDTWRVIAKEMGAITHLHPLH
;
A
#
# COMPACT_ATOMS: atom_id res chain seq x y z
N MET A 1 17.15 9.30 -1.04
CA MET A 1 17.13 8.60 0.28
C MET A 1 15.75 7.96 0.50
N LEU A 2 15.71 6.73 1.00
CA LEU A 2 14.46 6.02 1.33
C LEU A 2 14.18 6.06 2.83
N ILE A 3 12.92 6.10 3.23
CA ILE A 3 12.46 5.64 4.53
C ILE A 3 11.96 4.22 4.37
N VAL A 4 12.44 3.33 5.21
CA VAL A 4 12.11 1.90 5.20
C VAL A 4 11.49 1.54 6.54
N ALA A 5 10.40 0.79 6.51
CA ALA A 5 9.73 0.29 7.71
C ALA A 5 9.49 -1.22 7.62
N GLY A 6 9.70 -1.89 8.74
CA GLY A 6 9.55 -3.33 8.86
C GLY A 6 9.78 -3.82 10.29
N ASN A 7 10.05 -5.10 10.45
CA ASN A 7 10.23 -5.70 11.78
C ASN A 7 11.50 -5.24 12.54
N LYS A 8 12.46 -4.61 11.84
CA LYS A 8 13.64 -3.97 12.46
C LYS A 8 13.40 -2.50 12.83
N GLY A 9 12.17 -2.01 12.67
CA GLY A 9 11.79 -0.63 12.95
C GLY A 9 11.72 0.23 11.70
N VAL A 10 11.89 1.55 11.89
CA VAL A 10 11.88 2.57 10.85
C VAL A 10 13.26 3.21 10.79
N PHE A 11 13.84 3.29 9.60
CA PHE A 11 15.17 3.86 9.38
C PHE A 11 15.30 4.43 7.96
N SER A 12 16.26 5.30 7.77
CA SER A 12 16.63 5.78 6.44
C SER A 12 17.62 4.83 5.77
N LEU A 13 17.52 4.72 4.43
CA LEU A 13 18.41 3.93 3.58
C LEU A 13 18.83 4.78 2.37
N ALA A 14 20.12 4.96 2.19
CA ALA A 14 20.68 5.61 1.00
C ALA A 14 20.86 4.63 -0.16
N ASP A 15 20.98 5.13 -1.39
CA ASP A 15 21.16 4.32 -2.61
C ASP A 15 22.47 3.53 -2.62
N ASP A 16 23.45 3.91 -1.79
CA ASP A 16 24.70 3.17 -1.58
C ASP A 16 24.63 2.10 -0.49
N GLY A 17 23.45 1.90 0.11
CA GLY A 17 23.18 0.89 1.14
C GLY A 17 23.46 1.35 2.58
N ARG A 18 23.91 2.59 2.81
CA ARG A 18 24.09 3.12 4.17
C ARG A 18 22.75 3.34 4.84
N THR A 19 22.65 2.92 6.10
CA THR A 19 21.46 3.08 6.93
C THR A 19 21.66 4.13 8.01
N GLY A 20 20.61 4.88 8.30
CA GLY A 20 20.56 5.75 9.47
C GLY A 20 20.15 4.99 10.74
N PRO A 21 19.97 5.72 11.85
CA PRO A 21 19.47 5.16 13.10
C PRO A 21 18.10 4.48 12.90
N SER A 22 17.89 3.37 13.62
CA SER A 22 16.59 2.69 13.62
C SER A 22 15.77 3.13 14.83
N PHE A 23 14.50 3.48 14.56
CA PHE A 23 13.48 3.80 15.56
C PHE A 23 12.42 2.70 15.58
N PHE A 24 11.76 2.51 16.70
CA PHE A 24 10.64 1.56 16.86
C PHE A 24 11.00 0.11 16.53
N ALA A 25 12.24 -0.31 16.80
CA ALA A 25 12.68 -1.69 16.59
C ALA A 25 11.81 -2.68 17.37
N GLY A 26 11.36 -3.74 16.69
CA GLY A 26 10.44 -4.74 17.27
C GLY A 26 8.97 -4.34 17.26
N GLU A 27 8.64 -3.10 16.85
CA GLU A 27 7.27 -2.67 16.66
C GLU A 27 6.76 -3.05 15.25
N GLN A 28 5.46 -3.26 15.14
CA GLN A 28 4.83 -3.49 13.84
C GLN A 28 4.35 -2.17 13.26
N VAL A 29 4.90 -1.79 12.11
CA VAL A 29 4.44 -0.63 11.33
C VAL A 29 3.39 -1.09 10.34
N PHE A 30 2.19 -0.50 10.41
CA PHE A 30 1.06 -0.82 9.54
C PHE A 30 0.83 0.19 8.43
N ALA A 31 1.32 1.40 8.56
CA ALA A 31 1.27 2.41 7.51
C ALA A 31 2.47 3.33 7.60
N LEU A 32 2.90 3.80 6.45
CA LEU A 32 3.92 4.82 6.29
C LEU A 32 3.45 5.80 5.21
N ALA A 33 3.55 7.10 5.49
CA ALA A 33 3.36 8.15 4.51
C ALA A 33 4.48 9.17 4.64
N ALA A 34 4.89 9.75 3.51
CA ALA A 34 5.86 10.84 3.53
C ALA A 34 5.50 11.93 2.52
N HIS A 35 5.92 13.18 2.82
CA HIS A 35 5.85 14.33 1.94
C HIS A 35 6.99 15.30 2.27
N GLY A 36 7.95 15.44 1.37
CA GLY A 36 9.20 16.17 1.66
C GLY A 36 9.93 15.53 2.84
N GLN A 37 10.26 16.33 3.86
CA GLN A 37 10.90 15.86 5.08
C GLN A 37 9.91 15.35 6.15
N ARG A 38 8.62 15.47 5.90
CA ARG A 38 7.61 14.97 6.83
C ARG A 38 7.35 13.49 6.60
N VAL A 39 7.46 12.70 7.66
CA VAL A 39 7.24 11.25 7.64
C VAL A 39 6.29 10.90 8.77
N ALA A 40 5.24 10.15 8.47
CA ALA A 40 4.32 9.63 9.46
C ALA A 40 4.31 8.10 9.42
N VAL A 41 4.33 7.44 10.57
CA VAL A 41 4.19 6.00 10.69
C VAL A 41 3.09 5.64 11.68
N ALA A 42 2.31 4.63 11.35
CA ALA A 42 1.34 4.02 12.24
C ALA A 42 1.94 2.75 12.84
N ILE A 43 1.98 2.70 14.18
CA ILE A 43 2.43 1.53 14.93
C ILE A 43 1.19 0.78 15.43
N LEU A 44 1.16 -0.53 15.23
CA LEU A 44 0.03 -1.39 15.59
C LEU A 44 -0.49 -1.07 17.00
N LYS A 45 -1.76 -0.62 17.08
CA LYS A 45 -2.48 -0.27 18.33
C LYS A 45 -1.77 0.74 19.21
N LYS A 46 -0.82 1.50 18.65
CA LYS A 46 -0.05 2.54 19.37
C LYS A 46 -0.15 3.91 18.70
N GLY A 47 -1.05 4.04 17.69
CA GLY A 47 -1.32 5.28 16.99
C GLY A 47 -0.19 5.73 16.06
N VAL A 48 0.02 7.03 15.96
CA VAL A 48 0.84 7.66 14.92
C VAL A 48 2.05 8.39 15.51
N ARG A 49 3.19 8.19 14.86
CA ARG A 49 4.43 8.97 15.11
C ARG A 49 4.71 9.83 13.89
N LEU A 50 5.07 11.08 14.13
CA LEU A 50 5.39 12.06 13.09
C LEU A 50 6.83 12.53 13.26
N SER A 51 7.55 12.52 12.17
CA SER A 51 8.85 13.18 11.98
C SER A 51 8.68 14.37 11.04
N GLU A 52 9.42 15.43 11.29
CA GLU A 52 9.47 16.63 10.43
C GLU A 52 10.87 16.85 9.84
N ASP A 53 11.80 15.93 10.08
CA ASP A 53 13.20 15.99 9.75
C ASP A 53 13.70 14.72 9.02
N GLY A 54 12.86 14.12 8.18
CA GLY A 54 13.23 12.96 7.37
C GLY A 54 13.44 11.68 8.17
N GLY A 55 12.81 11.55 9.35
CA GLY A 55 12.91 10.37 10.20
C GLY A 55 14.04 10.44 11.23
N ALA A 56 14.72 11.59 11.38
CA ALA A 56 15.81 11.74 12.36
C ALA A 56 15.28 11.89 13.79
N SER A 57 14.11 12.47 13.98
CA SER A 57 13.41 12.53 15.27
C SER A 57 11.91 12.31 15.11
N TRP A 58 11.24 11.90 16.21
CA TRP A 58 9.84 11.51 16.16
C TRP A 58 9.07 12.03 17.38
N ARG A 59 7.83 12.47 17.14
CA ARG A 59 6.87 12.82 18.20
C ARG A 59 5.59 12.01 18.08
N ASP A 60 4.96 11.74 19.21
CA ASP A 60 3.63 11.11 19.25
C ASP A 60 2.55 12.15 18.92
N ILE A 61 1.69 11.81 17.98
CA ILE A 61 0.51 12.63 17.60
C ILE A 61 -0.80 11.84 17.73
N SER A 62 -0.80 10.78 18.52
CA SER A 62 -1.94 9.85 18.61
C SER A 62 -3.14 10.37 19.41
N THR A 63 -2.96 11.42 20.21
CA THR A 63 -4.04 11.98 21.05
C THR A 63 -5.15 12.55 20.17
N GLY A 64 -6.39 12.09 20.41
CA GLY A 64 -7.57 12.49 19.64
C GLY A 64 -7.90 11.64 18.42
N LEU A 65 -7.09 10.61 18.11
CA LEU A 65 -7.46 9.59 17.10
C LEU A 65 -8.73 8.84 17.51
N PRO A 66 -9.61 8.50 16.56
CA PRO A 66 -10.81 7.70 16.83
C PRO A 66 -10.48 6.26 17.25
N SER A 67 -9.31 5.76 16.82
CA SER A 67 -8.73 4.48 17.23
C SER A 67 -7.21 4.55 17.16
N GLN A 68 -6.53 3.87 18.09
CA GLN A 68 -5.07 3.71 18.04
C GLN A 68 -4.63 2.65 17.02
N ASP A 69 -5.57 1.88 16.45
CA ASP A 69 -5.30 0.90 15.40
C ASP A 69 -5.43 1.56 14.03
N VAL A 70 -4.39 2.26 13.63
CA VAL A 70 -4.31 2.98 12.35
C VAL A 70 -3.76 2.06 11.28
N ARG A 71 -4.49 1.95 10.16
CA ARG A 71 -4.19 1.02 9.06
C ARG A 71 -3.70 1.71 7.79
N SER A 72 -4.00 2.99 7.63
CA SER A 72 -3.54 3.78 6.49
C SER A 72 -3.25 5.22 6.88
N LEU A 73 -2.29 5.82 6.17
CA LEU A 73 -1.88 7.22 6.32
C LEU A 73 -1.71 7.86 4.95
N ALA A 74 -2.09 9.14 4.83
CA ALA A 74 -1.85 9.92 3.62
C ALA A 74 -1.68 11.40 3.94
N PHE A 75 -0.60 12.03 3.48
CA PHE A 75 -0.49 13.48 3.47
C PHE A 75 -1.34 14.10 2.35
N ASP A 76 -1.89 15.27 2.61
CA ASP A 76 -2.47 16.11 1.56
C ASP A 76 -1.33 16.75 0.76
N PRO A 77 -1.18 16.45 -0.54
CA PRO A 77 -0.07 16.99 -1.34
C PRO A 77 -0.13 18.50 -1.54
N HIS A 78 -1.31 19.13 -1.33
CA HIS A 78 -1.51 20.58 -1.44
C HIS A 78 -1.32 21.30 -0.11
N GLN A 79 -1.52 20.60 1.01
CA GLN A 79 -1.42 21.10 2.37
C GLN A 79 -0.69 20.05 3.23
N PRO A 80 0.65 19.95 3.13
CA PRO A 80 1.42 18.87 3.78
C PRO A 80 1.33 18.85 5.31
N GLU A 81 0.86 19.92 5.95
CA GLU A 81 0.53 19.94 7.37
C GLU A 81 -0.70 19.08 7.70
N ARG A 82 -1.49 18.71 6.70
CA ARG A 82 -2.67 17.88 6.85
C ARG A 82 -2.31 16.41 6.59
N LEU A 83 -2.60 15.57 7.58
CA LEU A 83 -2.38 14.12 7.53
C LEU A 83 -3.71 13.40 7.77
N TYR A 84 -4.09 12.53 6.85
CA TYR A 84 -5.24 11.63 7.01
C TYR A 84 -4.81 10.30 7.60
N ALA A 85 -5.64 9.75 8.48
CA ALA A 85 -5.47 8.42 9.08
C ALA A 85 -6.74 7.60 8.93
N GLY A 86 -6.62 6.40 8.41
CA GLY A 86 -7.69 5.40 8.36
C GLY A 86 -7.50 4.34 9.42
N THR A 87 -8.56 3.95 10.12
CA THR A 87 -8.48 3.12 11.31
C THR A 87 -9.24 1.80 11.21
N GLU A 88 -8.99 0.93 12.18
CA GLU A 88 -9.79 -0.22 12.58
C GLU A 88 -10.39 0.05 13.99
N PRO A 89 -11.71 0.05 14.21
CA PRO A 89 -12.79 -0.01 13.20
C PRO A 89 -12.74 1.14 12.18
N PRO A 90 -13.49 1.05 11.05
CA PRO A 90 -13.41 2.02 9.98
C PRO A 90 -13.81 3.42 10.40
N ALA A 91 -12.85 4.32 10.42
CA ALA A 91 -13.04 5.76 10.51
C ALA A 91 -11.90 6.44 9.77
N ILE A 92 -12.13 7.63 9.25
CA ILE A 92 -11.08 8.48 8.70
C ILE A 92 -11.01 9.74 9.56
N ALA A 93 -9.81 10.10 9.99
CA ALA A 93 -9.55 11.32 10.70
C ALA A 93 -8.47 12.14 10.00
N CYS A 94 -8.52 13.45 10.17
CA CYS A 94 -7.57 14.40 9.64
C CYS A 94 -6.88 15.14 10.77
N HIS A 95 -5.56 15.08 10.83
CA HIS A 95 -4.70 15.88 11.70
C HIS A 95 -4.35 17.21 11.03
N ARG A 96 -4.54 18.31 11.74
CA ARG A 96 -4.22 19.68 11.26
C ARG A 96 -3.29 20.39 12.23
N GLY A 97 -2.08 19.86 12.35
CA GLY A 97 -1.04 20.48 13.21
C GLY A 97 -1.13 20.16 14.69
N ALA A 98 -2.31 20.20 15.32
CA ALA A 98 -2.47 20.01 16.76
C ALA A 98 -3.46 18.90 17.12
N GLU A 99 -4.55 18.74 16.35
CA GLU A 99 -5.67 17.88 16.72
C GLU A 99 -6.15 17.03 15.56
N TRP A 100 -6.72 15.85 15.88
CA TRP A 100 -7.45 15.01 14.95
C TRP A 100 -8.93 15.40 14.93
N SER A 101 -9.53 15.42 13.75
CA SER A 101 -10.96 15.59 13.56
C SER A 101 -11.49 14.51 12.61
N LEU A 102 -12.68 13.98 12.86
CA LEU A 102 -13.31 12.99 12.00
C LEU A 102 -13.63 13.58 10.62
N CYS A 103 -13.47 12.75 9.60
CA CYS A 103 -13.80 13.04 8.22
C CYS A 103 -15.10 12.30 7.84
N GLY A 104 -16.24 12.89 8.19
CA GLY A 104 -17.54 12.27 8.00
C GLY A 104 -17.77 11.07 8.91
N ASP A 105 -18.91 10.39 8.70
CA ASP A 105 -19.28 9.15 9.38
C ASP A 105 -19.38 8.03 8.34
N LEU A 106 -18.36 7.19 8.25
CA LEU A 106 -18.34 6.06 7.30
C LEU A 106 -19.39 5.01 7.67
N MET A 107 -19.69 4.87 8.96
CA MET A 107 -20.65 3.85 9.44
C MET A 107 -22.09 4.23 9.17
N ALA A 108 -22.37 5.50 8.79
CA ALA A 108 -23.67 5.93 8.30
C ALA A 108 -23.98 5.49 6.86
N LEU A 109 -22.99 5.02 6.11
CA LEU A 109 -23.19 4.50 4.76
C LEU A 109 -24.00 3.19 4.81
N PRO A 110 -25.01 3.02 3.96
CA PRO A 110 -25.84 1.79 3.95
C PRO A 110 -25.01 0.51 3.71
N GLU A 111 -23.93 0.61 2.94
CA GLU A 111 -23.04 -0.49 2.58
C GLU A 111 -22.13 -0.92 3.73
N SER A 112 -22.00 -0.12 4.78
CA SER A 112 -21.13 -0.41 5.93
C SER A 112 -21.53 -1.69 6.66
N LYS A 113 -22.78 -2.10 6.60
CA LYS A 113 -23.31 -3.34 7.19
C LYS A 113 -22.72 -4.62 6.56
N ASP A 114 -22.26 -4.52 5.30
CA ASP A 114 -21.71 -5.63 4.53
C ASP A 114 -20.18 -5.67 4.57
N TRP A 115 -19.54 -4.66 5.21
CA TRP A 115 -18.10 -4.64 5.37
C TRP A 115 -17.65 -5.68 6.39
N SER A 116 -16.51 -6.31 6.12
CA SER A 116 -16.00 -7.38 6.95
C SER A 116 -14.47 -7.48 6.85
N PHE A 117 -13.90 -8.42 7.59
CA PHE A 117 -12.51 -8.81 7.42
C PHE A 117 -12.40 -10.32 7.70
N PRO A 118 -11.66 -11.09 6.89
CA PRO A 118 -11.64 -12.55 7.01
C PRO A 118 -10.89 -13.06 8.23
N VAL A 119 -10.10 -12.21 8.89
CA VAL A 119 -9.33 -12.55 10.09
C VAL A 119 -10.10 -12.12 11.33
N ARG A 120 -10.27 -13.04 12.29
CA ARG A 120 -10.96 -12.72 13.55
C ARG A 120 -10.26 -11.59 14.31
N PRO A 121 -11.00 -10.64 14.88
CA PRO A 121 -12.44 -10.65 15.16
C PRO A 121 -13.36 -10.26 13.98
N GLY A 122 -12.83 -10.06 12.77
CA GLY A 122 -13.63 -9.75 11.58
C GLY A 122 -13.98 -8.27 11.44
N ILE A 123 -13.22 -7.39 12.11
CA ILE A 123 -13.45 -5.95 12.09
C ILE A 123 -12.89 -5.38 10.78
N PRO A 124 -13.72 -4.75 9.93
CA PRO A 124 -13.24 -4.06 8.74
C PRO A 124 -12.36 -2.86 9.11
N HIS A 125 -11.57 -2.38 8.15
CA HIS A 125 -10.72 -1.21 8.36
C HIS A 125 -10.49 -0.43 7.06
N VAL A 126 -10.04 0.81 7.22
CA VAL A 126 -9.66 1.67 6.08
C VAL A 126 -8.25 1.29 5.64
N ARG A 127 -8.15 0.48 4.57
CA ARG A 127 -6.91 -0.11 4.06
C ARG A 127 -6.01 0.89 3.35
N SER A 128 -6.59 1.82 2.59
CA SER A 128 -5.84 2.88 1.93
C SER A 128 -6.60 4.20 1.87
N ILE A 129 -5.86 5.29 1.86
CA ILE A 129 -6.35 6.65 1.62
C ILE A 129 -5.44 7.27 0.57
N THR A 130 -6.02 7.93 -0.43
CA THR A 130 -5.26 8.62 -1.47
C THR A 130 -5.92 9.96 -1.77
N VAL A 131 -5.17 11.05 -1.61
CA VAL A 131 -5.63 12.41 -1.95
C VAL A 131 -5.27 12.72 -3.39
N SER A 132 -6.18 13.32 -4.13
CA SER A 132 -5.91 13.71 -5.52
C SER A 132 -4.72 14.69 -5.61
N PRO A 133 -3.77 14.48 -6.53
CA PRO A 133 -2.61 15.35 -6.69
C PRO A 133 -2.94 16.70 -7.32
N VAL A 134 -4.18 16.91 -7.80
CA VAL A 134 -4.60 18.15 -8.48
C VAL A 134 -5.76 18.86 -7.78
N ASP A 135 -6.49 18.18 -6.89
CA ASP A 135 -7.63 18.75 -6.15
C ASP A 135 -7.71 18.14 -4.74
N SER A 136 -7.37 18.92 -3.72
CA SER A 136 -7.43 18.51 -2.32
C SER A 136 -8.84 18.17 -1.80
N HIS A 137 -9.90 18.50 -2.55
CA HIS A 137 -11.27 18.13 -2.18
C HIS A 137 -11.56 16.67 -2.51
N VAL A 138 -10.81 16.06 -3.44
CA VAL A 138 -11.04 14.69 -3.90
C VAL A 138 -10.14 13.74 -3.12
N ILE A 139 -10.78 12.84 -2.37
CA ILE A 139 -10.11 11.80 -1.58
C ILE A 139 -10.76 10.46 -1.92
N TYR A 140 -9.91 9.46 -2.11
CA TYR A 140 -10.32 8.07 -2.28
C TYR A 140 -9.92 7.28 -1.04
N ALA A 141 -10.79 6.36 -0.63
CA ALA A 141 -10.48 5.42 0.44
C ALA A 141 -10.97 4.02 0.08
N ALA A 142 -10.24 3.02 0.50
CA ALA A 142 -10.60 1.63 0.32
C ALA A 142 -10.83 0.97 1.68
N ILE A 143 -11.98 0.32 1.84
CA ILE A 143 -12.25 -0.57 2.96
C ILE A 143 -11.85 -1.98 2.53
N GLU A 144 -10.90 -2.59 3.23
CA GLU A 144 -10.50 -3.98 2.95
C GLU A 144 -11.70 -4.92 3.20
N VAL A 145 -12.02 -5.75 2.20
CA VAL A 145 -13.25 -6.55 2.14
C VAL A 145 -14.51 -5.70 2.37
N GLY A 146 -14.59 -4.60 1.66
CA GLY A 146 -15.67 -3.62 1.79
C GLY A 146 -15.90 -2.84 0.50
N SER A 147 -15.90 -1.53 0.61
CA SER A 147 -16.25 -0.62 -0.48
C SER A 147 -15.10 0.30 -0.87
N PHE A 148 -15.11 0.73 -2.12
CA PHE A 148 -14.30 1.85 -2.58
C PHE A 148 -15.08 3.15 -2.37
N LEU A 149 -14.51 4.07 -1.63
CA LEU A 149 -15.14 5.30 -1.19
C LEU A 149 -14.54 6.51 -1.90
N ILE A 150 -15.40 7.45 -2.27
CA ILE A 150 -15.02 8.72 -2.90
C ILE A 150 -15.61 9.86 -2.10
N SER A 151 -14.76 10.80 -1.69
CA SER A 151 -15.16 12.12 -1.18
C SER A 151 -14.78 13.19 -2.20
N ARG A 152 -15.61 14.23 -2.34
CA ARG A 152 -15.36 15.42 -3.18
C ARG A 152 -15.41 16.72 -2.36
N ASP A 153 -15.31 16.60 -1.04
CA ASP A 153 -15.42 17.71 -0.08
C ASP A 153 -14.44 17.55 1.10
N ARG A 154 -13.25 16.99 0.82
CA ARG A 154 -12.17 16.77 1.81
C ARG A 154 -12.55 15.80 2.92
N GLY A 155 -13.38 14.80 2.60
CA GLY A 155 -13.78 13.77 3.54
C GLY A 155 -14.97 14.15 4.42
N MET A 156 -15.69 15.24 4.14
CA MET A 156 -16.88 15.60 4.92
C MET A 156 -18.04 14.67 4.61
N THR A 157 -18.17 14.26 3.35
CA THR A 157 -19.13 13.26 2.90
C THR A 157 -18.47 12.22 2.00
N TRP A 158 -19.03 11.03 1.96
CA TRP A 158 -18.52 9.89 1.21
C TRP A 158 -19.61 9.23 0.38
N SER A 159 -19.25 8.77 -0.80
CA SER A 159 -20.07 7.93 -1.65
C SER A 159 -19.35 6.64 -1.98
N VAL A 160 -20.10 5.57 -2.23
CA VAL A 160 -19.57 4.26 -2.63
C VAL A 160 -19.51 4.19 -4.15
N ALA A 161 -18.38 3.73 -4.69
CA ALA A 161 -18.24 3.41 -6.11
C ALA A 161 -18.74 1.99 -6.39
N GLU A 162 -19.42 1.82 -7.52
CA GLU A 162 -19.90 0.53 -7.99
C GLU A 162 -18.95 -0.08 -9.03
N GLY A 163 -19.05 -1.40 -9.27
CA GLY A 163 -18.32 -2.08 -10.36
C GLY A 163 -16.86 -2.39 -10.06
N ILE A 164 -16.40 -2.20 -8.85
CA ILE A 164 -15.08 -2.63 -8.37
C ILE A 164 -15.23 -3.77 -7.35
N GLY A 165 -14.23 -4.65 -7.24
CA GLY A 165 -14.23 -5.75 -6.27
C GLY A 165 -14.18 -5.29 -4.81
N HIS A 166 -14.19 -6.24 -3.89
CA HIS A 166 -14.33 -5.96 -2.45
C HIS A 166 -13.03 -6.09 -1.65
N ASP A 167 -12.04 -6.82 -2.13
CA ASP A 167 -10.76 -7.00 -1.42
C ASP A 167 -9.76 -5.94 -1.89
N LEU A 168 -9.97 -4.72 -1.43
CA LEU A 168 -9.30 -3.52 -1.93
C LEU A 168 -8.06 -3.22 -1.09
N HIS A 169 -6.92 -3.08 -1.74
CA HIS A 169 -5.66 -2.78 -1.07
C HIS A 169 -5.22 -1.33 -1.33
N ARG A 170 -4.43 -1.09 -2.35
CA ARG A 170 -3.86 0.23 -2.62
C ARG A 170 -4.45 0.90 -3.84
N THR A 171 -4.78 2.18 -3.69
CA THR A 171 -5.19 3.06 -4.79
C THR A 171 -4.03 3.98 -5.16
N ILE A 172 -3.72 4.08 -6.45
CA ILE A 172 -2.81 5.07 -6.99
C ILE A 172 -3.51 5.91 -8.06
N ILE A 173 -3.16 7.19 -8.09
CA ILE A 173 -3.71 8.18 -9.03
C ILE A 173 -2.64 8.52 -10.05
N HIS A 174 -3.03 8.57 -11.32
CA HIS A 174 -2.14 8.98 -12.40
C HIS A 174 -1.74 10.47 -12.23
N PRO A 175 -0.44 10.81 -12.14
CA PRO A 175 -0.01 12.15 -11.73
C PRO A 175 -0.43 13.26 -12.69
N ALA A 176 -0.51 12.98 -13.99
CA ALA A 176 -0.90 13.97 -15.02
C ALA A 176 -2.36 13.81 -15.50
N LYS A 177 -3.08 12.77 -15.08
CA LYS A 177 -4.49 12.51 -15.45
C LYS A 177 -5.24 11.99 -14.22
N PRO A 178 -5.66 12.87 -13.31
CA PRO A 178 -6.18 12.47 -12.00
C PRO A 178 -7.49 11.68 -12.06
N ASP A 179 -8.19 11.70 -13.18
CA ASP A 179 -9.36 10.84 -13.42
C ASP A 179 -8.97 9.37 -13.68
N ARG A 180 -7.68 9.10 -13.92
CA ARG A 180 -7.17 7.76 -14.10
C ARG A 180 -6.62 7.20 -12.79
N LEU A 181 -7.23 6.08 -12.35
CA LEU A 181 -6.85 5.37 -11.13
C LEU A 181 -6.49 3.92 -11.45
N LEU A 182 -5.59 3.38 -10.66
CA LEU A 182 -5.36 1.94 -10.54
C LEU A 182 -5.56 1.52 -9.09
N VAL A 183 -6.22 0.39 -8.89
CA VAL A 183 -6.45 -0.19 -7.55
C VAL A 183 -5.93 -1.62 -7.56
N ALA A 184 -4.97 -1.89 -6.69
CA ALA A 184 -4.52 -3.24 -6.39
C ALA A 184 -5.55 -3.94 -5.50
N THR A 185 -5.80 -5.22 -5.77
CA THR A 185 -6.79 -6.01 -5.04
C THR A 185 -6.23 -7.37 -4.63
N GLY A 186 -6.79 -7.91 -3.56
CA GLY A 186 -6.45 -9.20 -3.03
C GLY A 186 -7.06 -10.36 -3.79
N MET A 187 -7.49 -11.39 -3.06
CA MET A 187 -7.97 -12.65 -3.66
C MET A 187 -9.50 -12.73 -3.70
N ASP A 188 -10.00 -13.28 -4.81
CA ASP A 188 -11.34 -13.87 -4.82
C ASP A 188 -11.31 -15.20 -4.06
N THR A 189 -11.81 -15.20 -2.85
CA THR A 189 -11.85 -16.39 -2.00
C THR A 189 -13.12 -17.23 -2.20
N GLY A 190 -13.98 -16.89 -3.17
CA GLY A 190 -15.23 -17.57 -3.44
C GLY A 190 -16.36 -17.25 -2.45
N ALA A 191 -16.06 -17.08 -1.16
CA ALA A 191 -16.98 -16.56 -0.14
C ALA A 191 -17.04 -15.01 -0.22
N TYR A 192 -15.93 -14.40 -0.56
CA TYR A 192 -15.78 -13.00 -0.87
C TYR A 192 -15.48 -12.90 -2.36
N ARG A 193 -16.47 -12.58 -3.17
CA ARG A 193 -16.29 -12.32 -4.60
C ARG A 193 -15.53 -11.01 -4.78
N GLY A 194 -14.30 -11.03 -4.29
CA GLY A 194 -13.39 -9.92 -4.27
C GLY A 194 -12.69 -9.74 -5.60
N GLY A 195 -11.91 -8.71 -5.68
CA GLY A 195 -11.11 -8.37 -6.83
C GLY A 195 -10.07 -9.43 -7.17
N LYS A 196 -9.63 -9.38 -8.40
CA LYS A 196 -8.47 -10.15 -8.87
C LYS A 196 -7.53 -9.21 -9.58
N GLY A 197 -6.32 -9.08 -9.05
CA GLY A 197 -5.26 -8.29 -9.67
C GLY A 197 -5.49 -6.78 -9.55
N VAL A 198 -5.69 -6.12 -10.68
CA VAL A 198 -5.80 -4.67 -10.76
C VAL A 198 -7.12 -4.25 -11.40
N TYR A 199 -7.75 -3.23 -10.84
CA TYR A 199 -8.84 -2.48 -11.46
C TYR A 199 -8.36 -1.12 -11.91
N ARG A 200 -8.97 -0.63 -12.99
CA ARG A 200 -8.66 0.65 -13.62
C ARG A 200 -9.92 1.47 -13.83
N SER A 201 -9.84 2.77 -13.50
CA SER A 201 -10.81 3.79 -13.86
C SER A 201 -10.17 4.85 -14.74
N GLU A 202 -10.96 5.47 -15.63
CA GLU A 202 -10.55 6.64 -16.45
C GLU A 202 -11.46 7.87 -16.22
N ASP A 203 -12.37 7.80 -15.23
CA ASP A 203 -13.40 8.79 -14.96
C ASP A 203 -13.52 9.14 -13.45
N GLY A 204 -12.39 9.11 -12.75
CA GLY A 204 -12.33 9.47 -11.34
C GLY A 204 -13.04 8.50 -10.41
N GLY A 205 -13.06 7.20 -10.77
CA GLY A 205 -13.65 6.15 -9.98
C GLY A 205 -15.16 5.95 -10.19
N SER A 206 -15.75 6.61 -11.19
CA SER A 206 -17.19 6.46 -11.50
C SER A 206 -17.49 5.12 -12.18
N THR A 207 -16.58 4.64 -13.04
CA THR A 207 -16.64 3.30 -13.64
C THR A 207 -15.31 2.57 -13.56
N TRP A 208 -15.37 1.24 -13.53
CA TRP A 208 -14.21 0.39 -13.35
C TRP A 208 -14.15 -0.75 -14.36
N SER A 209 -12.95 -1.11 -14.74
CA SER A 209 -12.66 -2.27 -15.57
C SER A 209 -11.49 -3.07 -14.99
N SER A 210 -11.50 -4.39 -15.20
CA SER A 210 -10.35 -5.23 -14.90
C SER A 210 -9.16 -4.84 -15.78
N ALA A 211 -7.98 -4.75 -15.20
CA ALA A 211 -6.74 -4.36 -15.84
C ALA A 211 -5.65 -5.43 -15.65
N ASN A 212 -5.98 -6.69 -15.98
CA ASN A 212 -5.15 -7.86 -15.70
C ASN A 212 -4.45 -8.44 -16.93
N GLU A 213 -4.57 -7.80 -18.09
CA GLU A 213 -3.94 -8.30 -19.32
C GLU A 213 -2.42 -8.40 -19.15
N GLY A 214 -1.86 -9.58 -19.34
CA GLY A 214 -0.45 -9.88 -19.19
C GLY A 214 0.00 -10.37 -17.79
N LEU A 215 -0.86 -10.31 -16.76
CA LEU A 215 -0.52 -10.79 -15.40
C LEU A 215 -0.53 -12.34 -15.31
N GLY A 216 -1.25 -13.01 -16.21
CA GLY A 216 -1.36 -14.47 -16.22
C GLY A 216 -2.10 -15.00 -14.97
N HIS A 217 -1.44 -15.86 -14.21
CA HIS A 217 -2.01 -16.45 -12.99
C HIS A 217 -1.75 -15.64 -11.71
N ARG A 218 -0.93 -14.60 -11.79
CA ARG A 218 -0.55 -13.77 -10.63
C ARG A 218 -1.55 -12.64 -10.45
N LEU A 219 -2.63 -12.92 -9.74
CA LEU A 219 -3.75 -11.98 -9.56
C LEU A 219 -3.96 -11.57 -8.08
N TYR A 220 -2.94 -11.77 -7.25
CA TYR A 220 -2.92 -11.26 -5.88
C TYR A 220 -1.94 -10.08 -5.82
N ALA A 221 -2.48 -8.87 -5.67
CA ALA A 221 -1.72 -7.64 -5.58
C ALA A 221 -1.95 -6.98 -4.22
N GLU A 222 -0.85 -6.77 -3.50
CA GLU A 222 -0.84 -6.00 -2.25
C GLU A 222 -0.63 -4.50 -2.52
N ASP A 223 0.03 -3.80 -1.62
CA ASP A 223 0.30 -2.36 -1.71
C ASP A 223 1.40 -2.00 -2.72
N ALA A 224 2.00 -3.00 -3.36
CA ALA A 224 3.15 -2.85 -4.24
C ALA A 224 2.76 -2.44 -5.66
N ILE A 225 2.24 -1.22 -5.81
CA ILE A 225 1.89 -0.60 -7.10
C ILE A 225 2.27 0.88 -7.08
N ALA A 226 2.93 1.37 -8.15
CA ALA A 226 3.32 2.77 -8.28
C ALA A 226 3.39 3.22 -9.74
N PHE A 227 2.99 4.47 -10.05
CA PHE A 227 3.32 5.10 -11.33
C PHE A 227 4.78 5.54 -11.37
N HIS A 228 5.39 5.53 -12.53
CA HIS A 228 6.73 6.10 -12.73
C HIS A 228 6.70 7.62 -12.50
N PRO A 229 7.70 8.22 -11.83
CA PRO A 229 7.62 9.63 -11.41
C PRO A 229 7.63 10.64 -12.55
N GLN A 230 8.19 10.28 -13.71
CA GLN A 230 8.29 11.18 -14.88
C GLN A 230 7.54 10.68 -16.11
N ASP A 231 7.27 9.38 -16.22
CA ASP A 231 6.52 8.79 -17.34
C ASP A 231 5.14 8.30 -16.86
N PRO A 232 4.10 9.10 -17.01
CA PRO A 232 2.78 8.75 -16.53
C PRO A 232 2.10 7.60 -17.31
N ALA A 233 2.64 7.15 -18.43
CA ALA A 233 2.18 5.94 -19.09
C ALA A 233 2.75 4.67 -18.45
N THR A 234 3.83 4.80 -17.70
CA THR A 234 4.51 3.69 -17.06
C THR A 234 4.10 3.55 -15.59
N ALA A 235 3.74 2.33 -15.20
CA ALA A 235 3.54 1.95 -13.80
C ALA A 235 4.15 0.56 -13.53
N PHE A 236 4.40 0.28 -12.27
CA PHE A 236 4.95 -0.97 -11.79
C PHE A 236 4.00 -1.63 -10.80
N LEU A 237 3.99 -2.94 -10.79
CA LEU A 237 3.14 -3.76 -9.93
C LEU A 237 3.92 -5.00 -9.50
N ALA A 238 3.85 -5.35 -8.23
CA ALA A 238 4.20 -6.69 -7.77
C ALA A 238 2.92 -7.51 -7.62
N ALA A 239 2.84 -8.64 -8.31
CA ALA A 239 1.69 -9.53 -8.24
C ALA A 239 2.12 -10.98 -8.01
N ALA A 240 1.37 -11.70 -7.16
CA ALA A 240 1.63 -13.06 -6.72
C ALA A 240 0.52 -14.03 -7.15
N ASP A 241 0.82 -15.34 -7.08
CA ASP A 241 -0.19 -16.40 -7.28
C ASP A 241 -1.10 -16.57 -6.05
N GLY A 242 -0.73 -16.02 -4.91
CA GLY A 242 -1.51 -16.05 -3.66
C GLY A 242 -0.68 -15.65 -2.43
N ILE A 243 -1.33 -15.71 -1.27
CA ILE A 243 -0.71 -15.35 0.01
C ILE A 243 0.30 -16.44 0.42
N PRO A 244 1.57 -16.07 0.69
CA PRO A 244 2.57 -17.04 1.12
C PRO A 244 2.31 -17.56 2.53
N PRO A 245 2.72 -18.80 2.84
CA PRO A 245 2.44 -19.45 4.13
C PRO A 245 2.94 -18.70 5.38
N HIS A 246 4.02 -17.95 5.28
CA HIS A 246 4.63 -17.23 6.41
C HIS A 246 4.07 -15.81 6.59
N TRP A 247 3.15 -15.37 5.75
CA TRP A 247 2.56 -14.04 5.80
C TRP A 247 1.93 -13.73 7.17
N ALA A 248 1.21 -14.67 7.74
CA ALA A 248 0.58 -14.50 9.06
C ALA A 248 1.57 -14.23 10.20
N SER A 249 2.78 -14.78 10.14
CA SER A 249 3.81 -14.56 11.15
C SER A 249 4.48 -13.20 11.01
N ILE A 250 4.58 -12.67 9.79
CA ILE A 250 5.23 -11.39 9.51
C ILE A 250 4.37 -10.22 10.00
N ILE A 251 3.06 -10.30 9.79
CA ILE A 251 2.13 -9.24 10.24
C ILE A 251 1.64 -9.42 11.69
N GLY A 252 2.19 -10.39 12.43
CA GLY A 252 1.85 -10.62 13.83
C GLY A 252 0.42 -11.10 14.06
N LEU A 253 -0.27 -11.55 13.02
CA LEU A 253 -1.56 -12.19 13.18
C LEU A 253 -1.36 -13.50 13.95
N ALA A 254 -2.07 -13.63 15.06
CA ALA A 254 -1.97 -14.81 15.93
C ALA A 254 -2.12 -16.10 15.11
N THR A 255 -1.10 -16.91 15.16
CA THR A 255 -0.86 -18.09 14.33
C THR A 255 -1.98 -19.11 14.29
N GLY A 256 -2.98 -19.03 15.19
CA GLY A 256 -4.04 -20.03 15.30
C GLY A 256 -5.19 -19.92 14.29
N VAL A 257 -5.45 -18.73 13.75
CA VAL A 257 -6.66 -18.50 12.93
C VAL A 257 -6.38 -18.59 11.42
N MET A 258 -5.22 -18.11 10.99
CA MET A 258 -4.86 -18.14 9.56
C MET A 258 -4.28 -19.49 9.12
N SER A 259 -3.75 -20.29 10.03
CA SER A 259 -3.13 -21.60 9.67
C SER A 259 -4.12 -22.62 9.12
N GLY A 260 -5.40 -22.52 9.44
CA GLY A 260 -6.39 -23.52 9.06
C GLY A 260 -7.08 -23.27 7.71
N ASN A 261 -7.58 -22.08 7.46
CA ASN A 261 -8.56 -21.84 6.40
C ASN A 261 -8.06 -21.02 5.19
N VAL A 262 -7.18 -20.03 5.37
CA VAL A 262 -6.72 -19.19 4.24
C VAL A 262 -5.82 -19.99 3.30
N TYR A 263 -5.04 -20.94 3.82
CA TYR A 263 -4.21 -21.82 3.00
C TYR A 263 -4.99 -22.79 2.11
N PHE A 264 -6.23 -23.12 2.46
CA PHE A 264 -7.05 -24.01 1.64
C PHE A 264 -7.64 -23.30 0.41
N LEU A 265 -7.65 -22.01 0.38
CA LEU A 265 -8.28 -21.20 -0.66
C LEU A 265 -7.26 -20.69 -1.71
N SER A 266 -5.96 -20.81 -1.44
CA SER A 266 -4.94 -20.38 -2.40
C SER A 266 -4.68 -21.45 -3.45
N PRO A 267 -4.66 -21.08 -4.76
CA PRO A 267 -4.17 -21.96 -5.83
C PRO A 267 -2.74 -22.45 -5.59
N SER A 268 -1.95 -21.73 -4.79
CA SER A 268 -0.58 -22.08 -4.38
C SER A 268 -0.48 -23.31 -3.50
N LYS A 269 -1.60 -23.95 -3.11
CA LYS A 269 -1.60 -25.18 -2.31
C LYS A 269 -0.66 -26.26 -2.89
N PHE A 270 -0.54 -26.31 -4.20
CA PHE A 270 0.37 -27.21 -4.91
C PHE A 270 1.77 -26.62 -5.15
N ARG A 271 1.96 -25.33 -4.90
CA ARG A 271 3.20 -24.59 -5.18
C ARG A 271 3.97 -24.15 -3.93
N ARG A 272 3.67 -24.72 -2.76
CA ARG A 272 4.32 -24.37 -1.46
C ARG A 272 5.85 -24.36 -1.49
N ARG A 273 6.47 -25.06 -2.44
CA ARG A 273 7.93 -25.06 -2.65
C ARG A 273 8.45 -23.82 -3.37
N LYS A 274 7.57 -22.98 -3.95
CA LYS A 274 7.92 -21.81 -4.74
C LYS A 274 7.71 -20.49 -4.00
N GLY A 275 7.33 -20.50 -2.72
CA GLY A 275 7.02 -19.30 -1.96
C GLY A 275 5.78 -18.57 -2.49
N ALA A 276 5.86 -17.25 -2.54
CA ALA A 276 4.78 -16.38 -3.03
C ALA A 276 4.59 -16.45 -4.55
N ASP A 277 5.59 -16.92 -5.27
CA ASP A 277 5.64 -16.87 -6.74
C ASP A 277 5.31 -15.45 -7.27
N ILE A 278 5.88 -14.43 -6.59
CA ILE A 278 5.62 -13.03 -6.93
C ILE A 278 6.53 -12.57 -8.08
N ALA A 279 6.00 -11.74 -8.95
CA ALA A 279 6.75 -11.13 -10.02
C ALA A 279 6.50 -9.63 -10.11
N ILE A 280 7.50 -8.89 -10.58
CA ILE A 280 7.36 -7.47 -10.89
C ILE A 280 6.91 -7.34 -12.35
N TYR A 281 5.88 -6.55 -12.54
CA TYR A 281 5.32 -6.21 -13.84
C TYR A 281 5.48 -4.72 -14.11
N ARG A 282 5.57 -4.37 -15.36
CA ARG A 282 5.55 -3.00 -15.85
C ARG A 282 4.48 -2.84 -16.93
N THR A 283 3.72 -1.77 -16.85
CA THR A 283 2.90 -1.27 -17.96
C THR A 283 3.57 -0.05 -18.59
N ARG A 284 3.32 0.18 -19.89
CA ARG A 284 3.71 1.40 -20.61
C ARG A 284 2.49 2.08 -21.26
N ASP A 285 1.29 1.67 -20.86
CA ASP A 285 0.00 2.20 -21.36
C ASP A 285 -0.99 2.47 -20.22
N ALA A 286 -0.41 2.84 -19.07
CA ALA A 286 -1.13 3.21 -17.85
C ALA A 286 -2.10 2.13 -17.36
N GLY A 287 -1.61 0.89 -17.30
CA GLY A 287 -2.32 -0.24 -16.71
C GLY A 287 -3.25 -0.99 -17.64
N LYS A 288 -3.21 -0.77 -18.95
CA LYS A 288 -4.01 -1.59 -19.89
C LYS A 288 -3.39 -2.96 -20.10
N ASN A 289 -2.07 -3.00 -20.29
CA ASN A 289 -1.31 -4.23 -20.49
C ASN A 289 -0.09 -4.26 -19.57
N TRP A 290 0.22 -5.41 -19.02
CA TRP A 290 1.35 -5.63 -18.14
C TRP A 290 2.34 -6.62 -18.76
N ALA A 291 3.61 -6.32 -18.64
CA ALA A 291 4.69 -7.21 -19.05
C ALA A 291 5.62 -7.49 -17.86
N LEU A 292 6.13 -8.72 -17.77
CA LEU A 292 7.15 -9.08 -16.81
C LEU A 292 8.39 -8.21 -17.00
N VAL A 293 8.91 -7.71 -15.89
CA VAL A 293 10.17 -6.95 -15.89
C VAL A 293 11.34 -7.94 -16.03
N PRO A 294 12.29 -7.71 -16.95
CA PRO A 294 13.49 -8.52 -17.09
C PRO A 294 14.27 -8.56 -15.75
N ASP A 295 15.05 -9.60 -15.54
CA ASP A 295 15.94 -9.83 -14.38
C ASP A 295 15.25 -10.02 -13.01
N THR A 296 13.99 -9.68 -12.87
CA THR A 296 13.35 -9.85 -11.58
C THR A 296 12.70 -11.20 -11.42
N ASN A 297 12.28 -11.90 -12.51
CA ASN A 297 11.52 -13.12 -12.26
C ASN A 297 10.99 -13.93 -13.42
N GLN A 298 11.79 -14.58 -14.14
CA GLN A 298 11.29 -15.73 -14.91
C GLN A 298 10.79 -16.88 -14.01
N GLN A 299 11.25 -16.94 -12.75
CA GLN A 299 10.94 -18.03 -11.81
C GLN A 299 10.10 -17.63 -10.59
N GLY A 300 9.67 -16.36 -10.47
CA GLY A 300 9.01 -15.82 -9.29
C GLY A 300 9.95 -15.65 -8.09
N LEU A 301 9.76 -14.59 -7.29
CA LEU A 301 10.46 -14.44 -6.02
C LEU A 301 9.80 -15.34 -4.97
N PHE A 302 10.62 -15.88 -4.07
CA PHE A 302 10.12 -16.69 -2.96
C PHE A 302 9.37 -15.85 -1.94
N ASP A 303 9.94 -14.67 -1.61
CA ASP A 303 9.40 -13.74 -0.63
C ASP A 303 8.34 -12.82 -1.26
N MET A 304 7.43 -12.30 -0.43
CA MET A 304 6.50 -11.26 -0.87
C MET A 304 7.20 -9.93 -1.10
N VAL A 305 6.66 -9.15 -2.03
CA VAL A 305 6.94 -7.73 -2.19
C VAL A 305 5.68 -6.98 -1.75
N TRP A 306 5.73 -6.32 -0.60
CA TRP A 306 4.67 -5.46 -0.12
C TRP A 306 4.95 -3.98 -0.37
N ALA A 307 6.22 -3.64 -0.51
CA ALA A 307 6.65 -2.28 -0.71
C ALA A 307 7.24 -2.12 -2.11
N LEU A 308 6.58 -1.36 -2.96
CA LEU A 308 7.06 -0.90 -4.25
C LEU A 308 6.67 0.56 -4.40
N GLU A 309 7.66 1.41 -4.59
CA GLU A 309 7.49 2.84 -4.74
C GLU A 309 8.36 3.39 -5.85
N SER A 310 7.93 4.50 -6.40
CA SER A 310 8.69 5.28 -7.36
C SER A 310 8.97 6.69 -6.84
N GLY A 311 10.06 7.26 -7.28
CA GLY A 311 10.46 8.60 -6.87
C GLY A 311 11.78 8.98 -7.51
N TYR A 312 12.65 9.61 -6.72
CA TYR A 312 13.96 10.02 -7.19
C TYR A 312 15.08 9.45 -6.32
N ALA A 313 16.18 9.13 -6.95
CA ALA A 313 17.41 8.71 -6.30
C ALA A 313 18.11 9.88 -5.60
N ASP A 314 19.19 9.56 -4.87
CA ASP A 314 19.97 10.59 -4.16
C ASP A 314 20.60 11.62 -5.11
N ASP A 315 20.84 11.25 -6.36
CA ASP A 315 21.36 12.13 -7.42
C ASP A 315 20.27 12.88 -8.22
N GLY A 316 18.99 12.70 -7.85
CA GLY A 316 17.84 13.31 -8.51
C GLY A 316 17.35 12.58 -9.76
N SER A 317 17.92 11.45 -10.14
CA SER A 317 17.43 10.64 -11.25
C SER A 317 16.15 9.90 -10.86
N PRO A 318 15.22 9.65 -11.83
CA PRO A 318 14.04 8.83 -11.57
C PRO A 318 14.43 7.43 -11.12
N ALA A 319 13.75 6.91 -10.11
CA ALA A 319 14.03 5.59 -9.57
C ALA A 319 12.74 4.86 -9.19
N VAL A 320 12.82 3.54 -9.25
CA VAL A 320 11.77 2.64 -8.75
C VAL A 320 12.42 1.68 -7.76
N TYR A 321 11.79 1.50 -6.63
CA TYR A 321 12.30 0.66 -5.55
C TYR A 321 11.29 -0.40 -5.20
N PHE A 322 11.76 -1.58 -4.85
CA PHE A 322 10.93 -2.55 -4.14
C PHE A 322 11.69 -3.23 -3.02
N ALA A 323 10.96 -3.68 -2.02
CA ALA A 323 11.51 -4.40 -0.89
C ALA A 323 10.73 -5.69 -0.61
N THR A 324 11.45 -6.71 -0.15
CA THR A 324 10.91 -8.04 0.10
C THR A 324 10.74 -8.31 1.60
N THR A 325 9.85 -9.23 1.91
CA THR A 325 9.71 -9.76 3.27
C THR A 325 10.92 -10.59 3.72
N GLY A 326 11.80 -10.97 2.79
CA GLY A 326 13.12 -11.56 3.08
C GLY A 326 14.20 -10.54 3.44
N GLY A 327 13.90 -9.24 3.33
CA GLY A 327 14.82 -8.17 3.72
C GLY A 327 15.79 -7.71 2.65
N GLU A 328 15.45 -7.91 1.38
CA GLU A 328 16.19 -7.37 0.25
C GLU A 328 15.50 -6.11 -0.27
N VAL A 329 16.29 -5.07 -0.57
CA VAL A 329 15.84 -3.85 -1.24
C VAL A 329 16.53 -3.75 -2.59
N ARG A 330 15.75 -3.55 -3.64
CA ARG A 330 16.23 -3.36 -5.00
C ARG A 330 15.80 -2.01 -5.55
N ALA A 331 16.64 -1.47 -6.44
CA ALA A 331 16.39 -0.24 -7.16
C ALA A 331 16.62 -0.41 -8.66
N SER A 332 15.83 0.30 -9.44
CA SER A 332 16.02 0.52 -10.88
C SER A 332 16.09 2.02 -11.14
N TYR A 333 17.05 2.43 -11.97
CA TYR A 333 17.28 3.83 -12.38
C TYR A 333 17.09 4.04 -13.88
N ASP A 334 16.60 3.02 -14.57
CA ASP A 334 16.40 2.99 -16.03
C ASP A 334 14.96 2.58 -16.40
N GLY A 335 14.00 2.91 -15.53
CA GLY A 335 12.59 2.64 -15.78
C GLY A 335 12.23 1.15 -15.69
N GLY A 336 12.97 0.37 -14.91
CA GLY A 336 12.73 -1.05 -14.66
C GLY A 336 13.38 -1.99 -15.68
N ASP A 337 14.30 -1.53 -16.50
CA ASP A 337 15.01 -2.39 -17.46
C ASP A 337 16.10 -3.21 -16.77
N THR A 338 16.81 -2.62 -15.79
CA THR A 338 17.73 -3.35 -14.91
C THR A 338 17.47 -3.06 -13.44
N TRP A 339 17.82 -4.02 -12.56
CA TRP A 339 17.64 -3.91 -11.13
C TRP A 339 18.92 -4.27 -10.37
N ARG A 340 19.27 -3.45 -9.41
CA ARG A 340 20.38 -3.72 -8.50
C ARG A 340 19.91 -3.87 -7.06
N VAL A 341 20.55 -4.75 -6.32
CA VAL A 341 20.36 -4.87 -4.88
C VAL A 341 21.11 -3.74 -4.20
N ILE A 342 20.42 -2.92 -3.41
CA ILE A 342 21.02 -1.82 -2.64
C ILE A 342 21.17 -2.18 -1.16
N ALA A 343 20.37 -3.12 -0.64
CA ALA A 343 20.50 -3.63 0.72
C ALA A 343 20.01 -5.08 0.83
N LYS A 344 20.57 -5.83 1.80
CA LYS A 344 20.19 -7.20 2.15
C LYS A 344 20.12 -7.35 3.66
N GLU A 345 19.48 -8.43 4.12
CA GLU A 345 19.38 -8.80 5.53
C GLU A 345 18.74 -7.74 6.43
N MET A 346 17.86 -6.92 5.83
CA MET A 346 17.20 -5.82 6.52
C MET A 346 16.03 -6.26 7.42
N GLY A 347 15.77 -7.57 7.51
CA GLY A 347 14.55 -8.10 8.12
C GLY A 347 13.34 -7.94 7.21
N ALA A 348 12.18 -8.37 7.66
CA ALA A 348 10.96 -8.23 6.85
C ALA A 348 10.61 -6.75 6.67
N ILE A 349 10.57 -6.30 5.42
CA ILE A 349 10.19 -4.94 5.05
C ILE A 349 8.75 -4.95 4.53
N THR A 350 7.92 -4.07 5.08
CA THR A 350 6.51 -3.93 4.72
C THR A 350 6.20 -2.60 4.03
N HIS A 351 7.01 -1.57 4.27
CA HIS A 351 6.84 -0.25 3.66
C HIS A 351 8.19 0.35 3.29
N LEU A 352 8.20 1.09 2.22
CA LEU A 352 9.28 2.00 1.85
C LEU A 352 8.71 3.26 1.21
N HIS A 353 9.42 4.38 1.31
CA HIS A 353 9.03 5.63 0.65
C HIS A 353 10.27 6.46 0.32
N PRO A 354 10.44 6.89 -0.94
CA PRO A 354 11.51 7.83 -1.31
C PRO A 354 11.23 9.21 -0.71
N LEU A 355 12.22 9.81 -0.05
CA LEU A 355 12.16 11.21 0.39
C LEU A 355 12.71 12.14 -0.69
N HIS A 356 12.01 13.23 -0.94
CA HIS A 356 12.36 14.25 -1.93
C HIS A 356 12.41 15.63 -1.31
#